data_748499c420910b8c5dd886a25f99143c
#
_entry.id   748499c420910b8c5dd886a25f99143c
#
_cell.length_a   1.000
_cell.length_b   1.000
_cell.length_c   1.000
_cell.angle_alpha   90.00
_cell.angle_beta   90.00
_cell.angle_gamma   90.00
#
_symmetry.space_group_name_H-M   'P 1'
#
loop_
_entity.id
_entity.type
_entity.pdbx_description
1 polymer ?
#
loop_
_entity_poly.entity_id
_entity_poly.type
_entity_poly.pdbx_seq_one_letter_code
_entity_poly.pdbx_strand_id
1 'polypeptide(L)'
;MNKRESRLRRARQTRAKIAELKVNRLAVHRTNLHIYASIIGPDAKVLATASTLEAEVRKELDGKSGGNVAAAALVGKRVAEKALKAGISEVAFDRSGFRYHGRVKAVAEAAREAGLKF
;
A
#
# COMPACT_ATOMS: atom_id res chain seq x y z
N MET A 1 15.38 -22.17 2.44
CA MET A 1 14.25 -21.23 2.59
C MET A 1 13.76 -20.83 1.22
N ASN A 2 12.46 -20.94 0.94
CA ASN A 2 11.90 -20.55 -0.36
C ASN A 2 11.66 -19.03 -0.45
N LYS A 3 11.29 -18.55 -1.63
CA LYS A 3 11.07 -17.12 -1.88
C LYS A 3 9.96 -16.53 -1.01
N ARG A 4 8.87 -17.28 -0.80
CA ARG A 4 7.75 -16.84 0.03
C ARG A 4 8.17 -16.70 1.50
N GLU A 5 8.88 -17.65 2.03
CA GLU A 5 9.36 -17.62 3.42
C GLU A 5 10.33 -16.46 3.63
N SER A 6 11.24 -16.24 2.69
CA SER A 6 12.17 -15.11 2.73
C SER A 6 11.43 -13.77 2.72
N ARG A 7 10.40 -13.65 1.87
CA ARG A 7 9.56 -12.44 1.81
C ARG A 7 8.85 -12.19 3.14
N LEU A 8 8.23 -13.21 3.70
CA LEU A 8 7.51 -13.10 4.97
C LEU A 8 8.44 -12.75 6.13
N ARG A 9 9.66 -13.27 6.11
CA ARG A 9 10.69 -12.93 7.11
C ARG A 9 11.04 -11.43 7.02
N ARG A 10 11.28 -10.90 5.81
CA ARG A 10 11.55 -9.47 5.62
C ARG A 10 10.39 -8.61 6.08
N ALA A 11 9.16 -9.01 5.76
CA ALA A 11 7.96 -8.29 6.18
C ALA A 11 7.85 -8.23 7.71
N ARG A 12 8.12 -9.33 8.41
CA ARG A 12 8.09 -9.37 9.88
C ARG A 12 9.10 -8.42 10.50
N GLN A 13 10.32 -8.36 9.96
CA GLN A 13 11.36 -7.45 10.46
C GLN A 13 10.94 -5.99 10.33
N THR A 14 10.41 -5.61 9.17
CA THR A 14 9.91 -4.25 8.92
C THR A 14 8.77 -3.89 9.85
N ARG A 15 7.79 -4.79 9.99
CA ARG A 15 6.61 -4.56 10.84
C ARG A 15 6.97 -4.45 12.32
N ALA A 16 7.92 -5.25 12.79
CA ALA A 16 8.41 -5.16 14.16
C ALA A 16 9.01 -3.78 14.46
N LYS A 17 9.84 -3.28 13.54
CA LYS A 17 10.45 -1.96 13.67
C LYS A 17 9.40 -0.84 13.64
N ILE A 18 8.42 -0.91 12.75
CA ILE A 18 7.33 0.06 12.69
C ILE A 18 6.50 0.04 13.97
N ALA A 19 6.23 -1.15 14.53
CA ALA A 19 5.51 -1.29 15.79
C ALA A 19 6.25 -0.63 16.95
N GLU A 20 7.58 -0.74 16.99
CA GLU A 20 8.39 -0.05 18.00
C GLU A 20 8.23 1.47 17.93
N LEU A 21 8.13 2.02 16.73
CA LEU A 21 7.98 3.45 16.51
C LEU A 21 6.57 3.96 16.79
N LYS A 22 5.60 3.08 16.93
CA LYS A 22 4.17 3.41 17.19
C LYS A 22 3.59 4.40 16.19
N VAL A 23 3.90 4.21 14.92
CA VAL A 23 3.40 5.06 13.82
C VAL A 23 2.39 4.30 12.96
N ASN A 24 1.57 5.05 12.21
CA ASN A 24 0.71 4.46 11.21
C ASN A 24 1.57 3.89 10.08
N ARG A 25 1.17 2.76 9.49
CA ARG A 25 1.89 2.18 8.37
C ARG A 25 1.03 2.10 7.12
N LEU A 26 1.65 2.37 5.98
CA LEU A 26 1.06 2.11 4.68
C LEU A 26 1.53 0.73 4.24
N ALA A 27 0.63 -0.25 4.30
CA ALA A 27 0.93 -1.63 3.91
C ALA A 27 0.44 -1.87 2.48
N VAL A 28 1.30 -2.43 1.64
CA VAL A 28 0.99 -2.78 0.26
C VAL A 28 1.06 -4.29 0.10
N HIS A 29 0.02 -4.87 -0.50
CA HIS A 29 -0.01 -6.29 -0.85
C HIS A 29 -0.38 -6.43 -2.31
N ARG A 30 0.30 -7.30 -3.03
CA ARG A 30 0.04 -7.53 -4.45
C ARG A 30 -0.24 -8.99 -4.76
N THR A 31 -1.13 -9.21 -5.71
CA THR A 31 -1.34 -10.50 -6.35
C THR A 31 -1.13 -10.33 -7.85
N ASN A 32 -1.26 -11.39 -8.64
CA ASN A 32 -1.10 -11.30 -10.10
C ASN A 32 -2.09 -10.33 -10.76
N LEU A 33 -3.32 -10.27 -10.25
CA LEU A 33 -4.42 -9.52 -10.86
C LEU A 33 -4.78 -8.22 -10.15
N HIS A 34 -4.36 -8.07 -8.91
CA HIS A 34 -4.79 -6.94 -8.08
C HIS A 34 -3.68 -6.42 -7.18
N ILE A 35 -3.85 -5.20 -6.69
CA ILE A 35 -2.98 -4.62 -5.67
C ILE A 35 -3.84 -3.93 -4.62
N TYR A 36 -3.38 -3.98 -3.38
CA TYR A 36 -4.09 -3.48 -2.20
C TYR A 36 -3.17 -2.58 -1.41
N ALA A 37 -3.71 -1.47 -0.91
CA ALA A 37 -2.99 -0.56 -0.02
C ALA A 37 -3.88 -0.25 1.18
N SER A 38 -3.31 -0.31 2.39
CA SER A 38 -4.04 -0.06 3.62
C SER A 38 -3.21 0.78 4.57
N ILE A 39 -3.84 1.73 5.23
CA ILE A 39 -3.22 2.48 6.34
C ILE A 39 -3.66 1.79 7.62
N ILE A 40 -2.70 1.27 8.38
CA ILE A 40 -2.94 0.51 9.60
C ILE A 40 -2.29 1.24 10.77
N GLY A 41 -3.06 1.48 11.82
CA GLY A 41 -2.58 2.15 13.02
C GLY A 41 -1.76 1.22 13.93
N PRO A 42 -1.09 1.79 14.96
CA PRO A 42 -0.29 1.01 15.91
C PRO A 42 -1.09 -0.05 16.67
N ASP A 43 -2.40 0.13 16.78
CA ASP A 43 -3.34 -0.81 17.41
C ASP A 43 -3.88 -1.86 16.44
N ALA A 44 -3.28 -1.98 15.26
CA ALA A 44 -3.66 -2.89 14.18
C ALA A 44 -5.03 -2.61 13.55
N LYS A 45 -5.63 -1.45 13.81
CA LYS A 45 -6.87 -1.03 13.16
C LYS A 45 -6.61 -0.48 11.77
N VAL A 46 -7.42 -0.89 10.80
CA VAL A 46 -7.36 -0.35 9.45
C VAL A 46 -8.07 1.01 9.42
N LEU A 47 -7.33 2.07 9.12
CA LEU A 47 -7.83 3.44 9.12
C LEU A 47 -8.30 3.90 7.74
N ALA A 48 -7.68 3.38 6.68
CA ALA A 48 -8.05 3.65 5.31
C ALA A 48 -7.58 2.49 4.44
N THR A 49 -8.30 2.20 3.38
CA THR A 49 -7.92 1.13 2.44
C THR A 49 -8.33 1.49 1.02
N ALA A 50 -7.53 1.05 0.05
CA ALA A 50 -7.82 1.17 -1.37
C ALA A 50 -7.31 -0.07 -2.10
N SER A 51 -8.00 -0.47 -3.16
CA SER A 51 -7.58 -1.62 -3.96
C SER A 51 -8.13 -1.51 -5.37
N THR A 52 -7.59 -2.32 -6.27
CA THR A 52 -8.09 -2.44 -7.64
C THR A 52 -9.46 -3.14 -7.71
N LEU A 53 -9.92 -3.72 -6.60
CA LEU A 53 -11.26 -4.30 -6.51
C LEU A 53 -12.36 -3.28 -6.25
N GLU A 54 -12.03 -2.07 -5.84
CA GLU A 54 -13.03 -1.02 -5.61
C GLU A 54 -13.75 -0.64 -6.90
N ALA A 55 -15.06 -0.41 -6.79
CA ALA A 55 -15.89 -0.07 -7.95
C ALA A 55 -15.38 1.18 -8.68
N GLU A 56 -14.96 2.21 -7.93
CA GLU A 56 -14.47 3.45 -8.50
C GLU A 56 -13.15 3.26 -9.25
N VAL A 57 -12.25 2.42 -8.73
CA VAL A 57 -10.99 2.09 -9.40
C VAL A 57 -11.27 1.27 -10.66
N ARG A 58 -12.17 0.30 -10.60
CA ARG A 58 -12.57 -0.50 -11.76
C ARG A 58 -13.16 0.37 -12.87
N LYS A 59 -13.94 1.39 -12.49
CA LYS A 59 -14.53 2.33 -13.43
C LYS A 59 -13.45 3.14 -14.16
N GLU A 60 -12.44 3.62 -13.42
CA GLU A 60 -11.31 4.34 -14.02
C GLU A 60 -10.44 3.45 -14.91
N LEU A 61 -10.31 2.17 -14.55
CA LEU A 61 -9.56 1.21 -15.36
C LEU A 61 -10.27 0.85 -16.68
N ASP A 62 -11.59 1.03 -16.73
CA ASP A 62 -12.41 0.83 -17.93
C ASP A 62 -12.14 -0.53 -18.62
N GLY A 63 -12.24 -1.62 -17.83
CA GLY A 63 -12.02 -2.97 -18.33
C GLY A 63 -10.56 -3.39 -18.46
N LYS A 64 -9.60 -2.51 -18.16
CA LYS A 64 -8.18 -2.82 -18.18
C LYS A 64 -7.77 -3.62 -16.95
N SER A 65 -6.62 -4.30 -17.05
CA SER A 65 -6.10 -5.12 -15.95
C SER A 65 -5.81 -4.31 -14.71
N GLY A 66 -6.16 -4.85 -13.53
CA GLY A 66 -5.73 -4.33 -12.23
C GLY A 66 -4.32 -4.76 -11.82
N GLY A 67 -3.65 -5.56 -12.63
CA GLY A 67 -2.33 -6.12 -12.33
C GLY A 67 -1.16 -5.36 -12.95
N ASN A 68 -1.29 -4.07 -13.24
CA ASN A 68 -0.24 -3.28 -13.87
C ASN A 68 0.12 -2.03 -13.06
N VAL A 69 1.15 -1.31 -13.51
CA VAL A 69 1.68 -0.10 -12.86
C VAL A 69 0.66 1.03 -12.83
N ALA A 70 -0.11 1.21 -13.90
CA ALA A 70 -1.13 2.26 -13.96
C ALA A 70 -2.22 2.04 -12.90
N ALA A 71 -2.68 0.81 -12.74
CA ALA A 71 -3.66 0.46 -11.71
C ALA A 71 -3.09 0.68 -10.30
N ALA A 72 -1.83 0.33 -10.09
CA ALA A 72 -1.14 0.55 -8.81
C ALA A 72 -1.06 2.04 -8.46
N ALA A 73 -0.78 2.90 -9.44
CA ALA A 73 -0.75 4.35 -9.25
C ALA A 73 -2.11 4.89 -8.81
N LEU A 74 -3.21 4.41 -9.38
CA LEU A 74 -4.57 4.77 -8.96
C LEU A 74 -4.83 4.38 -7.51
N VAL A 75 -4.43 3.19 -7.12
CA VAL A 75 -4.58 2.72 -5.73
C VAL A 75 -3.79 3.59 -4.76
N GLY A 76 -2.55 3.93 -5.10
CA GLY A 76 -1.70 4.81 -4.28
C GLY A 76 -2.32 6.18 -4.08
N LYS A 77 -2.82 6.78 -5.14
CA LYS A 77 -3.52 8.07 -5.09
C LYS A 77 -4.75 8.00 -4.18
N ARG A 78 -5.57 6.97 -4.34
CA ARG A 78 -6.80 6.83 -3.57
C ARG A 78 -6.55 6.60 -2.08
N VAL A 79 -5.59 5.75 -1.72
CA VAL A 79 -5.29 5.51 -0.30
C VAL A 79 -4.75 6.78 0.36
N ALA A 80 -3.93 7.55 -0.36
CA ALA A 80 -3.43 8.83 0.14
C ALA A 80 -4.55 9.84 0.34
N GLU A 81 -5.47 9.96 -0.61
CA GLU A 81 -6.63 10.85 -0.48
C GLU A 81 -7.49 10.48 0.73
N LYS A 82 -7.75 9.19 0.93
CA LYS A 82 -8.52 8.70 2.06
C LYS A 82 -7.81 8.96 3.39
N ALA A 83 -6.49 8.76 3.42
CA ALA A 83 -5.68 9.01 4.61
C ALA A 83 -5.70 10.50 5.00
N LEU A 84 -5.51 11.38 4.02
CA LEU A 84 -5.53 12.83 4.26
C LEU A 84 -6.89 13.31 4.77
N LYS A 85 -7.99 12.76 4.25
CA LYS A 85 -9.33 13.04 4.76
C LYS A 85 -9.51 12.59 6.20
N ALA A 86 -8.85 11.51 6.61
CA ALA A 86 -8.88 11.01 7.98
C ALA A 86 -7.90 11.74 8.91
N GLY A 87 -7.18 12.74 8.40
CA GLY A 87 -6.20 13.49 9.19
C GLY A 87 -4.82 12.86 9.28
N ILE A 88 -4.54 11.85 8.46
CA ILE A 88 -3.25 11.16 8.46
C ILE A 88 -2.39 11.71 7.34
N SER A 89 -1.25 12.32 7.68
CA SER A 89 -0.32 12.90 6.70
C SER A 89 1.03 12.19 6.65
N GLU A 90 1.41 11.48 7.71
CA GLU A 90 2.68 10.77 7.79
C GLU A 90 2.44 9.29 8.10
N VAL A 91 3.18 8.43 7.39
CA VAL A 91 3.10 6.98 7.56
C VAL A 91 4.50 6.36 7.39
N ALA A 92 4.67 5.15 7.89
CA ALA A 92 5.84 4.34 7.56
C ALA A 92 5.45 3.37 6.45
N PHE A 93 6.29 3.21 5.45
CA PHE A 93 5.99 2.34 4.32
C PHE A 93 6.34 0.89 4.64
N ASP A 94 5.35 0.00 4.53
CA ASP A 94 5.50 -1.44 4.66
C ASP A 94 5.16 -2.10 3.32
N ARG A 95 6.18 -2.51 2.59
CA ARG A 95 6.02 -3.17 1.29
C ARG A 95 5.74 -4.67 1.38
N SER A 96 5.43 -5.18 2.58
CA SER A 96 5.12 -6.59 2.83
C SER A 96 6.23 -7.56 2.37
N GLY A 97 7.48 -7.12 2.41
CA GLY A 97 8.64 -7.88 1.97
C GLY A 97 8.83 -7.96 0.46
N PHE A 98 7.94 -7.37 -0.34
CA PHE A 98 8.11 -7.28 -1.79
C PHE A 98 9.23 -6.30 -2.14
N ARG A 99 9.83 -6.45 -3.32
CA ARG A 99 10.82 -5.49 -3.81
C ARG A 99 10.17 -4.13 -4.06
N TYR A 100 10.91 -3.05 -3.78
CA TYR A 100 10.51 -1.69 -4.14
C TYR A 100 10.71 -1.48 -5.64
N HIS A 101 9.79 -2.04 -6.43
CA HIS A 101 9.88 -2.07 -7.89
C HIS A 101 8.48 -2.27 -8.49
N GLY A 102 8.30 -1.85 -9.73
CA GLY A 102 7.06 -2.05 -10.49
C GLY A 102 5.83 -1.48 -9.78
N ARG A 103 4.84 -2.31 -9.54
CA ARG A 103 3.57 -1.91 -8.94
C ARG A 103 3.72 -1.39 -7.51
N VAL A 104 4.56 -2.00 -6.70
CA VAL A 104 4.80 -1.55 -5.31
C VAL A 104 5.38 -0.14 -5.30
N LYS A 105 6.37 0.10 -6.15
CA LYS A 105 6.97 1.44 -6.32
C LYS A 105 5.92 2.45 -6.82
N ALA A 106 5.07 2.06 -7.76
CA ALA A 106 4.03 2.93 -8.31
C ALA A 106 3.03 3.38 -7.24
N VAL A 107 2.60 2.49 -6.35
CA VAL A 107 1.74 2.84 -5.21
C VAL A 107 2.42 3.87 -4.32
N ALA A 108 3.69 3.63 -3.96
CA ALA A 108 4.43 4.53 -3.06
C ALA A 108 4.62 5.91 -3.68
N GLU A 109 5.05 5.99 -4.93
CA GLU A 109 5.27 7.26 -5.61
C GLU A 109 3.96 8.05 -5.77
N ALA A 110 2.87 7.38 -6.17
CA ALA A 110 1.56 8.02 -6.31
C ALA A 110 1.04 8.54 -4.97
N ALA A 111 1.23 7.78 -3.89
CA ALA A 111 0.83 8.22 -2.55
C ALA A 111 1.63 9.45 -2.10
N ARG A 112 2.93 9.49 -2.38
CA ARG A 112 3.77 10.66 -2.09
C ARG A 112 3.33 11.89 -2.88
N GLU A 113 3.06 11.73 -4.17
CA GLU A 113 2.56 12.82 -5.02
C GLU A 113 1.23 13.37 -4.53
N ALA A 114 0.38 12.52 -3.98
CA ALA A 114 -0.92 12.93 -3.44
C ALA A 114 -0.82 13.58 -2.06
N GLY A 115 0.34 13.60 -1.43
CA GLY A 115 0.59 14.35 -0.21
C GLY A 115 1.00 13.56 1.03
N LEU A 116 1.05 12.24 0.97
CA LEU A 116 1.56 11.45 2.11
C LEU A 116 3.07 11.59 2.24
N LYS A 117 3.53 11.63 3.47
CA LYS A 117 4.96 11.74 3.81
C LYS A 117 5.45 10.41 4.37
N PHE A 118 6.48 9.88 3.75
CA PHE A 118 7.19 8.69 4.22
C PHE A 118 8.51 8.49 3.48
#